data_0ee034ecd66d1e3ce261bdb4e8cfb3c5
#
_entry.id   0ee034ecd66d1e3ce261bdb4e8cfb3c5
#
_cell.length_a   1.000
_cell.length_b   1.000
_cell.length_c   1.000
_cell.angle_alpha   90.00
_cell.angle_beta   90.00
_cell.angle_gamma   90.00
#
_symmetry.space_group_name_H-M   'P 1'
#
loop_
_entity.id
_entity.type
_entity.pdbx_description
1 polymer ?
#
loop_
_entity_poly.entity_id
_entity_poly.type
_entity_poly.pdbx_seq_one_letter_code
_entity_poly.pdbx_strand_id
1 'polypeptide(L)'
;HLSDLNAFGCSDLPLAICAGGCLLQYAKDTQRGNLPHIHSISVENSEDGVALDAASRRNLELDTNLNGGQENTLFDVLNNTATSMASRLLRRWLNRPLRQITELVARQKSIAKLQNNYLYEDLNGHLKQVGDMERILTRVALHSARPRDLTRLLCSIAVLPQIKSALKGIELQHLQNLLDAAKPLPHLVELLEQAIIENPPMVIREGGVIADGYDKTLDELRALNSNAGKFLLAMLIGVKNMYIVYWPELN
;
A
#
# COMPACT_ATOMS: atom_id res chain seq x y z
N HIS A 1 -16.63 21.54 -0.15
CA HIS A 1 -15.85 22.66 0.40
C HIS A 1 -16.21 22.80 1.88
N LEU A 2 -15.33 22.30 2.76
CA LEU A 2 -15.40 22.60 4.19
C LEU A 2 -14.83 24.01 4.36
N SER A 3 -15.68 24.95 4.75
CA SER A 3 -15.27 26.33 5.04
C SER A 3 -14.74 26.51 6.46
N ASP A 4 -14.72 25.45 7.28
CA ASP A 4 -14.40 25.50 8.69
C ASP A 4 -13.60 24.26 9.12
N LEU A 5 -12.61 24.45 9.99
CA LEU A 5 -11.77 23.40 10.57
C LEU A 5 -12.39 22.77 11.83
N ASN A 6 -13.57 23.21 12.27
CA ASN A 6 -14.27 22.67 13.43
C ASN A 6 -14.54 21.16 13.31
N ALA A 7 -14.86 20.69 12.10
CA ALA A 7 -15.10 19.28 11.83
C ALA A 7 -13.87 18.36 12.10
N PHE A 8 -12.68 18.92 12.16
CA PHE A 8 -11.43 18.20 12.44
C PHE A 8 -10.99 18.32 13.91
N GLY A 9 -11.72 19.07 14.75
CA GLY A 9 -11.41 19.25 16.16
C GLY A 9 -10.11 20.02 16.44
N CYS A 10 -9.63 20.82 15.50
CA CYS A 10 -8.36 21.55 15.61
C CYS A 10 -8.51 23.08 15.67
N SER A 11 -9.74 23.59 15.70
CA SER A 11 -10.00 25.04 15.66
C SER A 11 -9.31 25.84 16.78
N ASP A 12 -9.20 25.23 17.95
CA ASP A 12 -8.57 25.84 19.13
C ASP A 12 -7.03 25.69 19.17
N LEU A 13 -6.42 25.18 18.09
CA LEU A 13 -5.01 24.90 18.00
C LEU A 13 -4.32 25.71 16.87
N PRO A 14 -4.30 27.06 16.95
CA PRO A 14 -3.84 27.91 15.83
C PRO A 14 -2.39 27.64 15.44
N LEU A 15 -1.50 27.36 16.38
CA LEU A 15 -0.10 27.06 16.08
C LEU A 15 0.06 25.72 15.35
N ALA A 16 -0.73 24.71 15.73
CA ALA A 16 -0.72 23.42 15.05
C ALA A 16 -1.28 23.53 13.63
N ILE A 17 -2.33 24.33 13.45
CA ILE A 17 -2.91 24.61 12.12
C ILE A 17 -1.87 25.32 11.24
N CYS A 18 -1.19 26.35 11.75
CA CYS A 18 -0.13 27.05 11.02
C CYS A 18 1.00 26.09 10.62
N ALA A 19 1.48 25.26 11.55
CA ALA A 19 2.52 24.27 11.27
C ALA A 19 2.08 23.25 10.22
N GLY A 20 0.86 22.74 10.34
CA GLY A 20 0.26 21.82 9.36
C GLY A 20 0.09 22.46 7.98
N GLY A 21 -0.33 23.72 7.93
CA GLY A 21 -0.43 24.52 6.70
C GLY A 21 0.92 24.71 6.01
N CYS A 22 1.96 25.06 6.75
CA CYS A 22 3.32 25.19 6.23
C CYS A 22 3.84 23.86 5.68
N LEU A 23 3.62 22.76 6.40
CA LEU A 23 4.01 21.42 5.95
C LEU A 23 3.28 21.01 4.68
N LEU A 24 1.98 21.27 4.61
CA LEU A 24 1.16 20.97 3.43
C LEU A 24 1.60 21.79 2.23
N GLN A 25 1.91 23.08 2.42
CA GLN A 25 2.42 23.93 1.35
C GLN A 25 3.79 23.43 0.86
N TYR A 26 4.70 23.13 1.76
CA TYR A 26 6.00 22.56 1.42
C TYR A 26 5.87 21.24 0.63
N ALA A 27 4.95 20.36 1.06
CA ALA A 27 4.70 19.10 0.35
C ALA A 27 4.16 19.35 -1.07
N LYS A 28 3.25 20.30 -1.27
CA LYS A 28 2.73 20.70 -2.59
C LYS A 28 3.83 21.24 -3.50
N ASP A 29 4.66 22.11 -2.98
CA ASP A 29 5.74 22.75 -3.75
C ASP A 29 6.81 21.74 -4.16
N THR A 30 7.12 20.78 -3.26
CA THR A 30 8.12 19.73 -3.50
C THR A 30 7.61 18.69 -4.48
N GLN A 31 6.35 18.24 -4.35
CA GLN A 31 5.75 17.23 -5.22
C GLN A 31 5.28 17.79 -6.55
N ARG A 32 5.21 19.12 -6.70
CA ARG A 32 4.76 19.84 -7.90
C ARG A 32 3.40 19.35 -8.42
N GLY A 33 2.50 18.91 -7.54
CA GLY A 33 1.21 18.37 -7.91
C GLY A 33 0.22 18.32 -6.75
N ASN A 34 -0.97 17.81 -7.05
CA ASN A 34 -1.97 17.52 -6.03
C ASN A 34 -1.48 16.40 -5.11
N LEU A 35 -1.91 16.45 -3.85
CA LEU A 35 -1.61 15.43 -2.83
C LEU A 35 -2.88 14.61 -2.54
N PRO A 36 -3.33 13.75 -3.45
CA PRO A 36 -4.60 13.05 -3.35
C PRO A 36 -4.65 12.05 -2.18
N HIS A 37 -3.52 11.70 -1.61
CA HIS A 37 -3.39 10.81 -0.45
C HIS A 37 -3.56 11.52 0.90
N ILE A 38 -3.62 12.87 0.91
CA ILE A 38 -3.84 13.67 2.13
C ILE A 38 -5.31 14.09 2.15
N HIS A 39 -6.13 13.39 2.94
CA HIS A 39 -7.58 13.61 2.97
C HIS A 39 -8.08 14.26 4.25
N SER A 40 -7.34 14.14 5.35
CA SER A 40 -7.79 14.60 6.65
C SER A 40 -6.63 15.05 7.53
N ILE A 41 -6.97 15.85 8.51
CA ILE A 41 -6.12 16.21 9.64
C ILE A 41 -6.77 15.64 10.90
N SER A 42 -5.96 15.08 11.79
CA SER A 42 -6.44 14.60 13.09
C SER A 42 -5.57 15.15 14.20
N VAL A 43 -6.20 15.49 15.32
CA VAL A 43 -5.50 15.96 16.51
C VAL A 43 -5.12 14.74 17.35
N GLU A 44 -3.83 14.62 17.63
CA GLU A 44 -3.33 13.67 18.62
C GLU A 44 -3.18 14.36 19.98
N ASN A 45 -3.98 13.93 20.96
CA ASN A 45 -3.84 14.46 22.32
C ASN A 45 -2.67 13.78 23.02
N SER A 46 -1.78 14.57 23.61
CA SER A 46 -0.66 14.06 24.42
C SER A 46 -1.13 13.27 25.65
N GLU A 47 -2.35 13.55 26.13
CA GLU A 47 -2.94 12.92 27.29
C GLU A 47 -3.41 11.47 27.07
N ASP A 48 -3.63 11.07 25.81
CA ASP A 48 -4.06 9.71 25.45
C ASP A 48 -2.95 8.65 25.68
N GLY A 49 -1.72 9.09 25.75
CA GLY A 49 -0.56 8.23 25.95
C GLY A 49 0.22 8.53 27.23
N VAL A 50 1.02 7.56 27.66
CA VAL A 50 2.01 7.78 28.69
C VAL A 50 3.16 8.62 28.09
N ALA A 51 3.41 9.78 28.68
CA ALA A 51 4.51 10.64 28.27
C ALA A 51 5.84 9.99 28.69
N LEU A 52 6.64 9.60 27.72
CA LEU A 52 8.00 9.12 27.91
C LEU A 52 8.95 10.19 27.35
N ASP A 53 9.84 10.71 28.21
CA ASP A 53 10.88 11.62 27.76
C ASP A 53 11.99 10.89 26.99
N ALA A 54 12.89 11.64 26.36
CA ALA A 54 13.96 11.07 25.55
C ALA A 54 14.96 10.25 26.38
N ALA A 55 15.20 10.65 27.64
CA ALA A 55 16.11 9.95 28.55
C ALA A 55 15.49 8.61 28.97
N SER A 56 14.21 8.61 29.34
CA SER A 56 13.48 7.38 29.69
C SER A 56 13.44 6.39 28.52
N ARG A 57 13.13 6.84 27.28
CA ARG A 57 13.12 5.97 26.10
C ARG A 57 14.47 5.34 25.86
N ARG A 58 15.54 6.12 25.97
CA ARG A 58 16.92 5.65 25.79
C ARG A 58 17.33 4.65 26.88
N ASN A 59 17.03 4.96 28.15
CA ASN A 59 17.40 4.10 29.26
C ASN A 59 16.62 2.78 29.31
N LEU A 60 15.38 2.78 28.80
CA LEU A 60 14.56 1.58 28.62
C LEU A 60 14.90 0.80 27.36
N GLU A 61 15.80 1.32 26.51
CA GLU A 61 16.18 0.71 25.24
C GLU A 61 14.97 0.24 24.41
N LEU A 62 13.97 1.12 24.27
CA LEU A 62 12.70 0.74 23.64
C LEU A 62 12.87 0.33 22.19
N ASP A 63 13.57 1.13 21.39
CA ASP A 63 13.81 0.91 19.95
C ASP A 63 15.22 1.27 19.48
N THR A 64 16.05 1.75 20.42
CA THR A 64 17.45 2.06 20.18
C THR A 64 18.22 1.71 21.44
N ASN A 65 19.28 0.91 21.34
CA ASN A 65 20.13 0.55 22.47
C ASN A 65 21.10 1.68 22.87
N LEU A 66 21.76 1.55 24.00
CA LEU A 66 22.70 2.57 24.50
C LEU A 66 23.85 2.87 23.54
N ASN A 67 24.21 1.91 22.69
CA ASN A 67 25.26 2.05 21.68
C ASN A 67 24.77 2.68 20.37
N GLY A 68 23.46 3.02 20.25
CA GLY A 68 22.85 3.61 19.06
C GLY A 68 22.38 2.59 18.01
N GLY A 69 22.49 1.28 18.29
CA GLY A 69 21.96 0.21 17.44
C GLY A 69 20.49 -0.11 17.73
N GLN A 70 19.92 -1.05 16.99
CA GLN A 70 18.53 -1.53 17.18
C GLN A 70 18.47 -2.95 17.75
N GLU A 71 19.60 -3.63 17.83
CA GLU A 71 19.71 -5.00 18.31
C GLU A 71 19.47 -5.09 19.83
N ASN A 72 18.81 -6.15 20.26
CA ASN A 72 18.50 -6.42 21.68
C ASN A 72 17.65 -5.33 22.36
N THR A 73 16.93 -4.53 21.62
CA THR A 73 15.97 -3.56 22.16
C THR A 73 14.64 -4.25 22.48
N LEU A 74 13.79 -3.61 23.31
CA LEU A 74 12.46 -4.13 23.58
C LEU A 74 11.66 -4.34 22.28
N PHE A 75 11.78 -3.42 21.33
CA PHE A 75 11.17 -3.54 20.02
C PHE A 75 11.68 -4.77 19.26
N ASP A 76 12.98 -4.99 19.22
CA ASP A 76 13.61 -6.10 18.52
C ASP A 76 13.10 -7.46 19.03
N VAL A 77 13.05 -7.62 20.37
CA VAL A 77 12.54 -8.84 21.02
C VAL A 77 11.07 -9.09 20.72
N LEU A 78 10.24 -8.04 20.68
CA LEU A 78 8.79 -8.15 20.49
C LEU A 78 8.37 -8.20 19.01
N ASN A 79 9.24 -7.80 18.08
CA ASN A 79 8.87 -7.64 16.66
C ASN A 79 8.81 -8.96 15.91
N ASN A 80 7.80 -9.76 16.20
CA ASN A 80 7.42 -10.94 15.42
C ASN A 80 6.25 -10.65 14.46
N THR A 81 6.12 -9.39 14.03
CA THR A 81 5.02 -8.97 13.17
C THR A 81 5.16 -9.50 11.75
N ALA A 82 4.03 -9.92 11.14
CA ALA A 82 4.00 -10.48 9.80
C ALA A 82 4.20 -9.42 8.69
N THR A 83 3.89 -8.14 8.98
CA THR A 83 3.91 -7.06 7.99
C THR A 83 4.75 -5.88 8.47
N SER A 84 5.36 -5.15 7.53
CA SER A 84 6.11 -3.92 7.85
C SER A 84 5.21 -2.81 8.42
N MET A 85 3.92 -2.78 8.05
CA MET A 85 2.92 -1.86 8.64
C MET A 85 2.71 -2.17 10.12
N ALA A 86 2.54 -3.46 10.48
CA ALA A 86 2.40 -3.88 11.86
C ALA A 86 3.67 -3.60 12.69
N SER A 87 4.84 -3.78 12.10
CA SER A 87 6.13 -3.43 12.73
C SER A 87 6.20 -1.93 13.06
N ARG A 88 5.80 -1.05 12.13
CA ARG A 88 5.71 0.40 12.40
C ARG A 88 4.70 0.73 13.50
N LEU A 89 3.55 0.05 13.49
CA LEU A 89 2.52 0.24 14.51
C LEU A 89 3.00 -0.22 15.89
N LEU A 90 3.67 -1.38 15.99
CA LEU A 90 4.26 -1.88 17.21
C LEU A 90 5.28 -0.89 17.79
N ARG A 91 6.18 -0.36 16.94
CA ARG A 91 7.15 0.66 17.36
C ARG A 91 6.44 1.91 17.90
N ARG A 92 5.37 2.36 17.24
CA ARG A 92 4.56 3.49 17.70
C ARG A 92 3.93 3.20 19.07
N TRP A 93 3.38 2.01 19.30
CA TRP A 93 2.78 1.62 20.56
C TRP A 93 3.79 1.58 21.71
N LEU A 94 5.00 1.10 21.46
CA LEU A 94 6.07 1.08 22.47
C LEU A 94 6.53 2.49 22.84
N ASN A 95 6.63 3.37 21.86
CA ASN A 95 7.04 4.76 22.09
C ASN A 95 5.92 5.64 22.67
N ARG A 96 4.67 5.21 22.55
CA ARG A 96 3.50 5.92 23.05
C ARG A 96 2.47 4.94 23.63
N PRO A 97 2.73 4.34 24.81
CA PRO A 97 1.82 3.42 25.45
C PRO A 97 0.49 4.13 25.79
N LEU A 98 -0.62 3.44 25.58
CA LEU A 98 -1.94 3.99 25.89
C LEU A 98 -2.18 4.09 27.39
N ARG A 99 -2.96 5.10 27.79
CA ARG A 99 -3.45 5.28 29.17
C ARG A 99 -4.87 4.76 29.37
N GLN A 100 -5.65 4.63 28.30
CA GLN A 100 -7.05 4.21 28.36
C GLN A 100 -7.15 2.72 28.68
N ILE A 101 -7.54 2.41 29.93
CA ILE A 101 -7.65 1.04 30.44
C ILE A 101 -8.65 0.21 29.63
N THR A 102 -9.76 0.81 29.21
CA THR A 102 -10.80 0.14 28.39
C THR A 102 -10.24 -0.43 27.10
N GLU A 103 -9.44 0.37 26.39
CA GLU A 103 -8.77 -0.05 25.14
C GLU A 103 -7.70 -1.13 25.41
N LEU A 104 -6.91 -0.98 26.48
CA LEU A 104 -5.90 -1.96 26.86
C LEU A 104 -6.54 -3.32 27.21
N VAL A 105 -7.63 -3.32 27.96
CA VAL A 105 -8.38 -4.54 28.30
C VAL A 105 -9.00 -5.17 27.05
N ALA A 106 -9.51 -4.38 26.11
CA ALA A 106 -10.04 -4.89 24.84
C ALA A 106 -8.95 -5.58 24.00
N ARG A 107 -7.75 -4.99 23.92
CA ARG A 107 -6.60 -5.61 23.25
C ARG A 107 -6.15 -6.91 23.93
N GLN A 108 -6.04 -6.90 25.25
CA GLN A 108 -5.68 -8.10 26.02
C GLN A 108 -6.67 -9.25 25.83
N LYS A 109 -7.99 -8.95 25.88
CA LYS A 109 -9.04 -9.94 25.57
C LYS A 109 -8.91 -10.49 24.14
N SER A 110 -8.59 -9.63 23.19
CA SER A 110 -8.37 -10.05 21.78
C SER A 110 -7.17 -10.98 21.66
N ILE A 111 -6.05 -10.66 22.32
CA ILE A 111 -4.85 -11.51 22.36
C ILE A 111 -5.18 -12.87 22.99
N ALA A 112 -5.80 -12.87 24.17
CA ALA A 112 -6.18 -14.11 24.85
C ALA A 112 -7.09 -14.99 23.98
N LYS A 113 -8.02 -14.39 23.25
CA LYS A 113 -8.90 -15.12 22.33
C LYS A 113 -8.15 -15.70 21.13
N LEU A 114 -7.21 -14.97 20.57
CA LEU A 114 -6.39 -15.41 19.44
C LEU A 114 -5.38 -16.50 19.85
N GLN A 115 -4.96 -16.54 21.10
CA GLN A 115 -4.11 -17.60 21.64
C GLN A 115 -4.88 -18.94 21.79
N ASN A 116 -6.20 -18.87 22.01
CA ASN A 116 -7.02 -20.07 22.06
C ASN A 116 -7.03 -20.77 20.69
N ASN A 117 -6.76 -22.06 20.70
CA ASN A 117 -6.69 -22.93 19.52
C ASN A 117 -5.64 -22.45 18.46
N TYR A 118 -4.64 -21.69 18.88
CA TYR A 118 -3.55 -21.20 18.02
C TYR A 118 -4.04 -20.42 16.79
N LEU A 119 -5.17 -19.72 16.89
CA LEU A 119 -5.74 -18.94 15.78
C LEU A 119 -4.77 -17.90 15.21
N TYR A 120 -3.84 -17.43 16.00
CA TYR A 120 -2.80 -16.50 15.56
C TYR A 120 -1.85 -17.11 14.52
N GLU A 121 -1.67 -18.44 14.48
CA GLU A 121 -0.79 -19.10 13.51
C GLU A 121 -1.40 -19.04 12.11
N ASP A 122 -2.68 -19.40 11.97
CA ASP A 122 -3.42 -19.31 10.72
C ASP A 122 -3.47 -17.86 10.21
N LEU A 123 -3.78 -16.92 11.12
CA LEU A 123 -3.76 -15.51 10.80
C LEU A 123 -2.40 -15.01 10.33
N ASN A 124 -1.32 -15.45 10.98
CA ASN A 124 0.04 -15.07 10.62
C ASN A 124 0.37 -15.56 9.20
N GLY A 125 -0.08 -16.76 8.82
CA GLY A 125 0.05 -17.29 7.47
C GLY A 125 -0.59 -16.40 6.40
N HIS A 126 -1.80 -15.91 6.66
CA HIS A 126 -2.50 -14.98 5.79
C HIS A 126 -1.87 -13.57 5.80
N LEU A 127 -1.51 -13.06 6.97
CA LEU A 127 -0.92 -11.73 7.12
C LEU A 127 0.45 -11.60 6.41
N LYS A 128 1.25 -12.67 6.33
CA LYS A 128 2.50 -12.68 5.57
C LYS A 128 2.32 -12.41 4.07
N GLN A 129 1.13 -12.65 3.54
CA GLN A 129 0.81 -12.36 2.14
C GLN A 129 0.49 -10.88 1.92
N VAL A 130 0.17 -10.14 2.98
CA VAL A 130 -0.14 -8.70 2.92
C VAL A 130 1.15 -7.89 2.75
N GLY A 131 1.22 -7.11 1.69
CA GLY A 131 2.31 -6.17 1.42
C GLY A 131 2.19 -4.88 2.23
N ASP A 132 3.13 -3.96 2.01
CA ASP A 132 3.10 -2.63 2.60
C ASP A 132 2.12 -1.72 1.83
N MET A 133 0.82 -1.90 2.10
CA MET A 133 -0.25 -1.17 1.39
C MET A 133 -0.14 0.35 1.59
N GLU A 134 0.27 0.84 2.76
CA GLU A 134 0.45 2.27 3.01
C GLU A 134 1.45 2.89 2.02
N ARG A 135 2.61 2.25 1.87
CA ARG A 135 3.65 2.72 0.94
C ARG A 135 3.26 2.53 -0.52
N ILE A 136 2.57 1.43 -0.84
CA ILE A 136 2.09 1.18 -2.20
C ILE A 136 1.07 2.25 -2.59
N LEU A 137 0.06 2.51 -1.76
CA LEU A 137 -0.97 3.52 -2.02
C LEU A 137 -0.38 4.93 -2.13
N THR A 138 0.61 5.27 -1.30
CA THR A 138 1.34 6.53 -1.44
C THR A 138 2.03 6.64 -2.80
N ARG A 139 2.72 5.58 -3.26
CA ARG A 139 3.34 5.57 -4.60
C ARG A 139 2.32 5.64 -5.73
N VAL A 140 1.17 5.00 -5.59
CA VAL A 140 0.06 5.11 -6.56
C VAL A 140 -0.44 6.56 -6.63
N ALA A 141 -0.68 7.19 -5.49
CA ALA A 141 -1.13 8.58 -5.41
C ALA A 141 -0.12 9.57 -6.00
N LEU A 142 1.17 9.27 -5.88
CA LEU A 142 2.27 10.07 -6.44
C LEU A 142 2.67 9.67 -7.87
N HIS A 143 1.90 8.79 -8.54
CA HIS A 143 2.18 8.28 -9.89
C HIS A 143 3.59 7.68 -10.05
N SER A 144 4.15 7.14 -8.97
CA SER A 144 5.48 6.53 -8.89
C SER A 144 5.45 5.02 -8.59
N ALA A 145 4.26 4.43 -8.58
CA ALA A 145 4.08 3.00 -8.35
C ALA A 145 4.74 2.17 -9.46
N ARG A 146 5.38 1.09 -9.06
CA ARG A 146 5.96 0.11 -9.98
C ARG A 146 4.94 -0.99 -10.30
N PRO A 147 5.06 -1.68 -11.44
CA PRO A 147 4.14 -2.77 -11.77
C PRO A 147 3.98 -3.81 -10.65
N ARG A 148 5.08 -4.22 -10.04
CA ARG A 148 5.08 -5.16 -8.91
C ARG A 148 4.42 -4.63 -7.63
N ASP A 149 4.30 -3.32 -7.46
CA ASP A 149 3.54 -2.75 -6.36
C ASP A 149 2.05 -3.06 -6.51
N LEU A 150 1.54 -3.02 -7.74
CA LEU A 150 0.14 -3.30 -8.05
C LEU A 150 -0.20 -4.79 -7.88
N THR A 151 0.67 -5.71 -8.30
CA THR A 151 0.48 -7.15 -8.02
C THR A 151 0.56 -7.44 -6.52
N ARG A 152 1.45 -6.75 -5.79
CA ARG A 152 1.52 -6.89 -4.34
C ARG A 152 0.28 -6.33 -3.64
N LEU A 153 -0.30 -5.25 -4.16
CA LEU A 153 -1.58 -4.70 -3.70
C LEU A 153 -2.72 -5.70 -3.96
N LEU A 154 -2.78 -6.28 -5.16
CA LEU A 154 -3.75 -7.31 -5.51
C LEU A 154 -3.71 -8.48 -4.53
N CYS A 155 -2.53 -9.09 -4.30
CA CYS A 155 -2.37 -10.17 -3.32
C CYS A 155 -2.83 -9.76 -1.91
N SER A 156 -2.53 -8.51 -1.51
CA SER A 156 -2.90 -8.01 -0.19
C SER A 156 -4.40 -7.85 0.00
N ILE A 157 -5.12 -7.44 -1.04
CA ILE A 157 -6.58 -7.28 -1.00
C ILE A 157 -7.28 -8.64 -1.14
N ALA A 158 -6.78 -9.51 -2.00
CA ALA A 158 -7.35 -10.84 -2.25
C ALA A 158 -7.33 -11.74 -1.01
N VAL A 159 -6.42 -11.53 -0.07
CA VAL A 159 -6.33 -12.31 1.18
C VAL A 159 -7.31 -11.84 2.27
N LEU A 160 -7.90 -10.65 2.16
CA LEU A 160 -8.81 -10.10 3.19
C LEU A 160 -10.02 -10.99 3.50
N PRO A 161 -10.71 -11.62 2.53
CA PRO A 161 -11.79 -12.55 2.81
C PRO A 161 -11.34 -13.77 3.63
N GLN A 162 -10.11 -14.26 3.43
CA GLN A 162 -9.54 -15.40 4.16
C GLN A 162 -9.27 -15.02 5.62
N ILE A 163 -8.69 -13.83 5.86
CA ILE A 163 -8.52 -13.28 7.22
C ILE A 163 -9.87 -13.14 7.91
N LYS A 164 -10.88 -12.63 7.22
CA LYS A 164 -12.23 -12.48 7.75
C LYS A 164 -12.86 -13.85 8.08
N SER A 165 -12.64 -14.85 7.25
CA SER A 165 -13.12 -16.22 7.46
C SER A 165 -12.45 -16.87 8.68
N ALA A 166 -11.14 -16.70 8.86
CA ALA A 166 -10.38 -17.22 10.00
C ALA A 166 -10.85 -16.66 11.35
N LEU A 167 -11.37 -15.43 11.35
CA LEU A 167 -11.92 -14.78 12.55
C LEU A 167 -13.42 -14.89 12.70
N LYS A 168 -14.08 -15.66 11.82
CA LYS A 168 -15.54 -15.85 11.86
C LYS A 168 -15.95 -16.59 13.14
N GLY A 169 -16.97 -16.07 13.83
CA GLY A 169 -17.47 -16.67 15.08
C GLY A 169 -16.76 -16.18 16.34
N ILE A 170 -15.85 -15.22 16.23
CA ILE A 170 -15.25 -14.55 17.40
C ILE A 170 -16.11 -13.36 17.79
N GLU A 171 -16.81 -13.45 18.89
CA GLU A 171 -17.70 -12.40 19.42
C GLU A 171 -16.94 -11.43 20.34
N LEU A 172 -15.96 -10.71 19.79
CA LEU A 172 -15.26 -9.65 20.49
C LEU A 172 -15.39 -8.34 19.71
N GLN A 173 -16.03 -7.33 20.30
CA GLN A 173 -16.32 -6.06 19.66
C GLN A 173 -15.08 -5.41 19.04
N HIS A 174 -13.93 -5.49 19.72
CA HIS A 174 -12.68 -4.93 19.20
C HIS A 174 -12.24 -5.60 17.90
N LEU A 175 -12.29 -6.93 17.82
CA LEU A 175 -11.95 -7.67 16.58
C LEU A 175 -13.01 -7.47 15.50
N GLN A 176 -14.29 -7.40 15.86
CA GLN A 176 -15.35 -7.10 14.90
C GLN A 176 -15.17 -5.72 14.26
N ASN A 177 -14.86 -4.70 15.03
CA ASN A 177 -14.58 -3.36 14.52
C ASN A 177 -13.43 -3.35 13.50
N LEU A 178 -12.35 -4.13 13.76
CA LEU A 178 -11.24 -4.27 12.83
C LEU A 178 -11.64 -5.00 11.54
N LEU A 179 -12.47 -6.04 11.64
CA LEU A 179 -12.99 -6.78 10.48
C LEU A 179 -13.95 -5.93 9.64
N ASP A 180 -14.75 -5.10 10.28
CA ASP A 180 -15.68 -4.20 9.58
C ASP A 180 -14.93 -3.07 8.86
N ALA A 181 -13.79 -2.65 9.38
CA ALA A 181 -12.90 -1.71 8.71
C ALA A 181 -12.21 -2.34 7.50
N ALA A 182 -11.89 -3.64 7.55
CA ALA A 182 -11.25 -4.40 6.47
C ALA A 182 -12.29 -4.94 5.47
N LYS A 183 -12.95 -4.02 4.73
CA LYS A 183 -13.96 -4.40 3.72
C LYS A 183 -13.31 -5.06 2.51
N PRO A 184 -13.89 -6.16 1.98
CA PRO A 184 -13.49 -6.72 0.70
C PRO A 184 -13.72 -5.72 -0.44
N LEU A 185 -12.82 -5.69 -1.40
CA LEU A 185 -12.85 -4.80 -2.56
C LEU A 185 -12.86 -5.61 -3.88
N PRO A 186 -13.94 -6.37 -4.17
CA PRO A 186 -13.96 -7.31 -5.30
C PRO A 186 -13.72 -6.61 -6.64
N HIS A 187 -14.31 -5.45 -6.88
CA HIS A 187 -14.10 -4.71 -8.13
C HIS A 187 -12.65 -4.30 -8.36
N LEU A 188 -11.91 -3.98 -7.28
CA LEU A 188 -10.50 -3.62 -7.39
C LEU A 188 -9.64 -4.86 -7.67
N VAL A 189 -10.01 -6.00 -7.08
CA VAL A 189 -9.36 -7.31 -7.36
C VAL A 189 -9.55 -7.64 -8.83
N GLU A 190 -10.79 -7.67 -9.33
CA GLU A 190 -11.11 -7.95 -10.73
C GLU A 190 -10.38 -7.00 -11.69
N LEU A 191 -10.37 -5.71 -11.40
CA LEU A 191 -9.67 -4.71 -12.22
C LEU A 191 -8.17 -5.02 -12.32
N LEU A 192 -7.53 -5.31 -11.20
CA LEU A 192 -6.09 -5.57 -11.16
C LEU A 192 -5.73 -6.91 -11.81
N GLU A 193 -6.56 -7.95 -11.62
CA GLU A 193 -6.39 -9.26 -12.27
C GLU A 193 -6.53 -9.19 -13.79
N GLN A 194 -7.49 -8.40 -14.27
CA GLN A 194 -7.70 -8.24 -15.72
C GLN A 194 -6.65 -7.34 -16.37
N ALA A 195 -6.19 -6.30 -15.64
CA ALA A 195 -5.32 -5.28 -16.22
C ALA A 195 -3.85 -5.65 -16.22
N ILE A 196 -3.38 -6.43 -15.25
CA ILE A 196 -1.94 -6.63 -14.99
C ILE A 196 -1.59 -8.11 -15.09
N ILE A 197 -0.49 -8.40 -15.77
CA ILE A 197 0.02 -9.78 -15.83
C ILE A 197 0.49 -10.26 -14.45
N GLU A 198 0.45 -11.56 -14.21
CA GLU A 198 0.81 -12.18 -12.94
C GLU A 198 2.22 -11.83 -12.47
N ASN A 199 3.19 -11.86 -13.38
CA ASN A 199 4.60 -11.58 -13.11
C ASN A 199 5.09 -10.38 -13.92
N PRO A 200 4.72 -9.13 -13.55
CA PRO A 200 5.11 -7.96 -14.31
C PRO A 200 6.61 -7.65 -14.16
N PRO A 201 7.21 -7.00 -15.16
CA PRO A 201 8.60 -6.54 -15.10
C PRO A 201 8.81 -5.56 -13.95
N MET A 202 10.08 -5.31 -13.61
CA MET A 202 10.41 -4.38 -12.51
C MET A 202 10.08 -2.94 -12.84
N VAL A 203 10.24 -2.54 -14.10
CA VAL A 203 10.03 -1.17 -14.56
C VAL A 203 9.11 -1.14 -15.79
N ILE A 204 8.28 -0.10 -15.88
CA ILE A 204 7.31 0.06 -16.98
C ILE A 204 7.98 0.12 -18.35
N ARG A 205 9.22 0.63 -18.41
CA ARG A 205 9.99 0.76 -19.67
C ARG A 205 10.28 -0.55 -20.37
N GLU A 206 10.27 -1.67 -19.65
CA GLU A 206 10.46 -3.00 -20.23
C GLU A 206 9.26 -3.47 -21.04
N GLY A 207 8.11 -2.80 -20.90
CA GLY A 207 6.85 -3.19 -21.55
C GLY A 207 6.22 -4.43 -20.92
N GLY A 208 5.12 -4.94 -21.52
CA GLY A 208 4.49 -6.19 -21.12
C GLY A 208 3.85 -6.18 -19.73
N VAL A 209 3.47 -5.02 -19.18
CA VAL A 209 2.83 -4.89 -17.86
C VAL A 209 1.34 -5.20 -17.92
N ILE A 210 0.67 -4.68 -18.94
CA ILE A 210 -0.78 -4.83 -19.14
C ILE A 210 -1.06 -6.21 -19.75
N ALA A 211 -2.07 -6.89 -19.25
CA ALA A 211 -2.50 -8.19 -19.77
C ALA A 211 -3.04 -8.08 -21.21
N ASP A 212 -2.86 -9.16 -21.98
CA ASP A 212 -3.40 -9.23 -23.33
C ASP A 212 -4.94 -9.29 -23.26
N GLY A 213 -5.61 -8.59 -24.16
CA GLY A 213 -7.07 -8.50 -24.18
C GLY A 213 -7.68 -7.44 -23.25
N TYR A 214 -6.88 -6.75 -22.43
CA TYR A 214 -7.38 -5.68 -21.56
C TYR A 214 -7.69 -4.40 -22.34
N ASP A 215 -6.81 -4.00 -23.25
CA ASP A 215 -6.99 -2.81 -24.09
C ASP A 215 -6.77 -3.16 -25.56
N LYS A 216 -7.84 -3.03 -26.37
CA LYS A 216 -7.83 -3.37 -27.79
C LYS A 216 -6.81 -2.57 -28.58
N THR A 217 -6.67 -1.27 -28.26
CA THR A 217 -5.73 -0.40 -28.96
C THR A 217 -4.29 -0.81 -28.69
N LEU A 218 -4.00 -1.18 -27.45
CA LEU A 218 -2.69 -1.68 -27.08
C LEU A 218 -2.38 -3.02 -27.77
N ASP A 219 -3.36 -3.92 -27.85
CA ASP A 219 -3.19 -5.21 -28.53
C ASP A 219 -2.97 -5.03 -30.04
N GLU A 220 -3.67 -4.12 -30.69
CA GLU A 220 -3.44 -3.74 -32.09
C GLU A 220 -2.03 -3.19 -32.29
N LEU A 221 -1.56 -2.29 -31.42
CA LEU A 221 -0.20 -1.75 -31.48
C LEU A 221 0.87 -2.82 -31.24
N ARG A 222 0.65 -3.76 -30.33
CA ARG A 222 1.53 -4.91 -30.11
C ARG A 222 1.58 -5.82 -31.33
N ALA A 223 0.42 -6.09 -31.94
CA ALA A 223 0.32 -6.89 -33.17
C ALA A 223 1.07 -6.21 -34.33
N LEU A 224 0.93 -4.90 -34.50
CA LEU A 224 1.70 -4.14 -35.49
C LEU A 224 3.21 -4.21 -35.22
N ASN A 225 3.63 -4.04 -33.99
CA ASN A 225 5.05 -4.09 -33.61
C ASN A 225 5.65 -5.48 -33.84
N SER A 226 4.94 -6.55 -33.43
CA SER A 226 5.39 -7.94 -33.62
C SER A 226 5.40 -8.36 -35.09
N ASN A 227 4.51 -7.82 -35.90
CA ASN A 227 4.39 -8.10 -37.34
C ASN A 227 5.07 -7.05 -38.22
N ALA A 228 5.74 -6.03 -37.66
CA ALA A 228 6.37 -4.95 -38.42
C ALA A 228 7.32 -5.48 -39.51
N GLY A 229 8.11 -6.52 -39.21
CA GLY A 229 8.99 -7.18 -40.17
C GLY A 229 8.21 -7.86 -41.30
N LYS A 230 7.10 -8.52 -41.00
CA LYS A 230 6.25 -9.14 -42.03
C LYS A 230 5.51 -8.10 -42.84
N PHE A 231 5.05 -7.02 -42.23
CA PHE A 231 4.39 -5.91 -42.91
C PHE A 231 5.35 -5.18 -43.86
N LEU A 232 6.59 -4.89 -43.42
CA LEU A 232 7.63 -4.33 -44.28
C LEU A 232 7.98 -5.26 -45.46
N LEU A 233 8.08 -6.56 -45.20
CA LEU A 233 8.36 -7.55 -46.24
C LEU A 233 7.21 -7.60 -47.26
N ALA A 234 5.95 -7.59 -46.80
CA ALA A 234 4.77 -7.55 -47.67
C ALA A 234 4.71 -6.27 -48.49
N MET A 235 5.05 -5.13 -47.88
CA MET A 235 5.11 -3.83 -48.54
C MET A 235 6.23 -3.82 -49.61
N LEU A 236 7.41 -4.36 -49.33
CA LEU A 236 8.51 -4.50 -50.26
C LEU A 236 8.16 -5.42 -51.43
N ILE A 237 7.47 -6.54 -51.18
CA ILE A 237 6.99 -7.45 -52.21
C ILE A 237 5.94 -6.75 -53.08
N GLY A 238 5.01 -5.99 -52.49
CA GLY A 238 3.99 -5.19 -53.22
C GLY A 238 4.63 -4.12 -54.11
N VAL A 239 5.62 -3.40 -53.59
CA VAL A 239 6.38 -2.40 -54.37
C VAL A 239 7.17 -3.08 -55.47
N LYS A 240 7.84 -4.22 -55.23
CA LYS A 240 8.56 -4.98 -56.24
C LYS A 240 7.62 -5.44 -57.37
N ASN A 241 6.46 -5.95 -57.05
CA ASN A 241 5.45 -6.36 -58.05
C ASN A 241 4.91 -5.17 -58.84
N MET A 242 4.75 -4.01 -58.22
CA MET A 242 4.33 -2.78 -58.91
C MET A 242 5.41 -2.31 -59.87
N TYR A 243 6.70 -2.36 -59.57
CA TYR A 243 7.79 -2.04 -60.45
C TYR A 243 7.88 -3.04 -61.63
N ILE A 244 7.64 -4.34 -61.41
CA ILE A 244 7.63 -5.36 -62.47
C ILE A 244 6.46 -5.16 -63.44
N VAL A 245 5.31 -4.67 -62.97
CA VAL A 245 4.13 -4.43 -63.80
C VAL A 245 4.23 -3.11 -64.57
N TYR A 246 4.89 -2.10 -64.04
CA TYR A 246 4.97 -0.78 -64.66
C TYR A 246 6.25 -0.53 -65.49
N TRP A 247 7.25 -1.42 -65.43
CA TRP A 247 8.49 -1.30 -66.23
C TRP A 247 8.92 -2.63 -66.84
N PRO A 248 8.21 -3.08 -67.86
CA PRO A 248 8.58 -4.33 -68.53
C PRO A 248 9.79 -4.23 -69.49
N GLU A 249 10.42 -3.07 -69.64
CA GLU A 249 11.45 -2.83 -70.69
C GLU A 249 12.89 -2.74 -70.15
N LEU A 250 13.20 -3.26 -68.97
CA LEU A 250 14.56 -3.32 -68.45
C LEU A 250 15.00 -4.78 -68.19
N ASN A 251 14.90 -5.61 -69.28
CA ASN A 251 15.64 -6.86 -69.41
C ASN A 251 16.51 -6.81 -70.64
#